data_48ea9b6851dfd104ec269667d54c3260
#
_entry.id   48ea9b6851dfd104ec269667d54c3260
#
_cell.length_a   1.000
_cell.length_b   1.000
_cell.length_c   1.000
_cell.angle_alpha   90.00
_cell.angle_beta   90.00
_cell.angle_gamma   90.00
#
_symmetry.space_group_name_H-M   'P 1'
#
loop_
_entity.id
_entity.type
_entity.pdbx_description
1 polymer ?
#
loop_
_entity_poly.entity_id
_entity_poly.type
_entity_poly.pdbx_seq_one_letter_code
_entity_poly.pdbx_strand_id
1 'polypeptide(L)'
;MLSPKMIAEYPNTEFILKDKAFIDFLNLPTKHNEHHLHKGLLEHMKEFILELGKDFLFIDSEYGVQVGGSTKRIDLLFYHRALQCLVAVELKAVDFQPEFVGKMDMYLEALDRDVKRDNENPSIGIILCPSADRSMVEYTLSRSLSPTMVAEYQRKLIPLEVMKKSLEEYCSFLQESK
;
A
#
# COMPACT_ATOMS: atom_id res chain seq x y z
N MET A 1 7.78 0.79 6.55
CA MET A 1 8.05 0.99 8.01
C MET A 1 6.85 0.52 8.81
N LEU A 2 7.10 -0.24 9.85
CA LEU A 2 6.10 -0.90 10.69
C LEU A 2 5.96 -0.19 12.03
N SER A 3 4.72 -0.09 12.54
CA SER A 3 4.49 0.41 13.90
C SER A 3 4.99 -0.62 14.95
N PRO A 4 5.40 -0.18 16.15
CA PRO A 4 5.78 -1.09 17.22
C PRO A 4 4.67 -2.08 17.56
N LYS A 5 3.41 -1.66 17.48
CA LYS A 5 2.24 -2.52 17.69
C LYS A 5 2.16 -3.63 16.63
N MET A 6 2.44 -3.32 15.35
CA MET A 6 2.48 -4.32 14.29
C MET A 6 3.57 -5.36 14.52
N ILE A 7 4.77 -4.94 14.90
CA ILE A 7 5.88 -5.84 15.21
C ILE A 7 5.54 -6.76 16.40
N ALA A 8 4.89 -6.22 17.42
CA ALA A 8 4.52 -6.98 18.62
C ALA A 8 3.43 -8.04 18.33
N GLU A 9 2.42 -7.71 17.55
CA GLU A 9 1.32 -8.62 17.20
C GLU A 9 1.68 -9.59 16.06
N TYR A 10 2.52 -9.14 15.15
CA TYR A 10 2.91 -9.90 13.94
C TYR A 10 4.44 -9.90 13.75
N PRO A 11 5.20 -10.69 14.52
CA PRO A 11 6.68 -10.63 14.54
C PRO A 11 7.35 -10.89 13.19
N ASN A 12 6.69 -11.60 12.28
CA ASN A 12 7.23 -11.97 10.97
C ASN A 12 6.80 -11.04 9.83
N THR A 13 6.15 -9.90 10.13
CA THR A 13 5.61 -8.99 9.10
C THR A 13 6.68 -8.41 8.18
N GLU A 14 7.89 -8.21 8.65
CA GLU A 14 9.01 -7.72 7.82
C GLU A 14 9.33 -8.65 6.65
N PHE A 15 9.03 -9.94 6.77
CA PHE A 15 9.22 -10.93 5.70
C PHE A 15 7.97 -11.15 4.84
N ILE A 16 6.81 -10.76 5.33
CA ILE A 16 5.51 -11.03 4.72
C ILE A 16 4.99 -9.82 3.95
N LEU A 17 5.17 -8.60 4.50
CA LEU A 17 4.69 -7.36 3.92
C LEU A 17 5.83 -6.55 3.32
N LYS A 18 5.59 -5.99 2.14
CA LYS A 18 6.55 -5.13 1.45
C LYS A 18 6.31 -3.67 1.82
N ASP A 19 7.37 -2.97 2.17
CA ASP A 19 7.33 -1.53 2.44
C ASP A 19 7.49 -0.66 1.18
N LYS A 20 7.67 -1.29 0.02
CA LYS A 20 7.74 -0.65 -1.30
C LYS A 20 6.94 -1.43 -2.33
N ALA A 21 6.11 -0.73 -3.07
CA ALA A 21 5.33 -1.28 -4.17
C ALA A 21 5.67 -0.57 -5.49
N PHE A 22 5.84 -1.35 -6.56
CA PHE A 22 6.08 -0.81 -7.91
C PHE A 22 4.76 -0.74 -8.68
N ILE A 23 4.41 0.44 -9.16
CA ILE A 23 3.11 0.71 -9.80
C ILE A 23 3.23 1.14 -11.27
N ASP A 24 4.32 0.77 -11.95
CA ASP A 24 4.54 1.14 -13.36
C ASP A 24 3.42 0.66 -14.28
N PHE A 25 2.79 -0.46 -13.95
CA PHE A 25 1.66 -1.01 -14.70
C PHE A 25 0.43 -0.11 -14.72
N LEU A 26 0.33 0.90 -13.84
CA LEU A 26 -0.80 1.81 -13.81
C LEU A 26 -0.75 2.90 -14.89
N ASN A 27 0.41 3.12 -15.50
CA ASN A 27 0.63 4.18 -16.50
C ASN A 27 0.12 5.56 -16.05
N LEU A 28 0.25 5.87 -14.77
CA LEU A 28 -0.25 7.12 -14.20
C LEU A 28 0.50 8.33 -14.79
N PRO A 29 -0.18 9.47 -15.02
CA PRO A 29 0.48 10.72 -15.36
C PRO A 29 1.50 11.12 -14.29
N THR A 30 2.51 11.91 -14.65
CA THR A 30 3.53 12.40 -13.69
C THR A 30 2.89 13.15 -12.53
N LYS A 31 1.87 13.95 -12.83
CA LYS A 31 0.99 14.56 -11.83
C LYS A 31 -0.31 13.79 -11.81
N HIS A 32 -0.57 13.08 -10.72
CA HIS A 32 -1.80 12.35 -10.49
C HIS A 32 -2.37 12.69 -9.10
N ASN A 33 -3.66 12.46 -8.92
CA ASN A 33 -4.34 12.60 -7.64
C ASN A 33 -4.76 11.23 -7.09
N GLU A 34 -5.34 11.21 -5.89
CA GLU A 34 -5.81 9.98 -5.25
C GLU A 34 -6.85 9.25 -6.10
N HIS A 35 -7.73 9.97 -6.79
CA HIS A 35 -8.73 9.36 -7.68
C HIS A 35 -8.08 8.60 -8.86
N HIS A 36 -7.07 9.17 -9.51
CA HIS A 36 -6.33 8.48 -10.58
C HIS A 36 -5.63 7.23 -10.06
N LEU A 37 -4.99 7.33 -8.89
CA LEU A 37 -4.34 6.19 -8.23
C LEU A 37 -5.34 5.09 -7.90
N HIS A 38 -6.44 5.43 -7.25
CA HIS A 38 -7.49 4.49 -6.86
C HIS A 38 -8.11 3.79 -8.07
N LYS A 39 -8.52 4.56 -9.09
CA LYS A 39 -9.07 4.02 -10.32
C LYS A 39 -8.08 3.10 -11.03
N GLY A 40 -6.82 3.52 -11.16
CA GLY A 40 -5.78 2.71 -11.79
C GLY A 40 -5.54 1.39 -11.06
N LEU A 41 -5.51 1.41 -9.73
CA LEU A 41 -5.37 0.19 -8.92
C LEU A 41 -6.57 -0.75 -9.05
N LEU A 42 -7.79 -0.23 -9.15
CA LEU A 42 -8.98 -1.06 -9.38
C LEU A 42 -8.96 -1.72 -10.77
N GLU A 43 -8.58 -0.98 -11.81
CA GLU A 43 -8.47 -1.51 -13.17
C GLU A 43 -7.35 -2.56 -13.31
N HIS A 44 -6.30 -2.47 -12.49
CA HIS A 44 -5.14 -3.38 -12.49
C HIS A 44 -5.00 -4.13 -11.15
N MET A 45 -6.13 -4.51 -10.56
CA MET A 45 -6.13 -5.14 -9.22
C MET A 45 -5.32 -6.44 -9.18
N LYS A 46 -5.31 -7.22 -10.25
CA LYS A 46 -4.52 -8.46 -10.34
C LYS A 46 -3.02 -8.17 -10.19
N GLU A 47 -2.52 -7.19 -10.94
CA GLU A 47 -1.12 -6.78 -10.89
C GLU A 47 -0.76 -6.20 -9.52
N PHE A 48 -1.67 -5.41 -8.94
CA PHE A 48 -1.47 -4.84 -7.62
C PHE A 48 -1.41 -5.90 -6.52
N ILE A 49 -2.29 -6.89 -6.54
CA ILE A 49 -2.25 -8.02 -5.60
C ILE A 49 -0.94 -8.81 -5.73
N LEU A 50 -0.49 -9.06 -6.95
CA LEU A 50 0.80 -9.72 -7.18
C LEU A 50 1.98 -8.90 -6.66
N GLU A 51 1.89 -7.59 -6.74
CA GLU A 51 2.91 -6.68 -6.17
C GLU A 51 2.89 -6.69 -4.63
N LEU A 52 1.72 -6.67 -4.00
CA LEU A 52 1.58 -6.76 -2.54
C LEU A 52 2.07 -8.10 -1.99
N GLY A 53 1.70 -9.19 -2.64
CA GLY A 53 2.08 -10.55 -2.25
C GLY A 53 0.93 -11.57 -2.41
N LYS A 54 1.30 -12.84 -2.53
CA LYS A 54 0.39 -13.95 -2.84
C LYS A 54 -0.72 -14.24 -1.81
N ASP A 55 -0.56 -13.73 -0.59
CA ASP A 55 -1.49 -14.01 0.52
C ASP A 55 -2.58 -12.94 0.69
N PHE A 56 -2.61 -11.94 -0.19
CA PHE A 56 -3.65 -10.93 -0.20
C PHE A 56 -4.86 -11.37 -1.01
N LEU A 57 -6.04 -11.26 -0.40
CA LEU A 57 -7.34 -11.49 -1.02
C LEU A 57 -8.13 -10.19 -1.00
N PHE A 58 -8.53 -9.71 -2.17
CA PHE A 58 -9.34 -8.49 -2.28
C PHE A 58 -10.77 -8.74 -1.81
N ILE A 59 -11.27 -7.89 -0.92
CA ILE A 59 -12.64 -7.93 -0.42
C ILE A 59 -13.48 -6.89 -1.15
N ASP A 60 -13.12 -5.60 -1.02
CA ASP A 60 -13.90 -4.51 -1.60
C ASP A 60 -13.08 -3.22 -1.71
N SER A 61 -13.61 -2.27 -2.47
CA SER A 61 -13.12 -0.89 -2.56
C SER A 61 -14.16 0.06 -1.97
N GLU A 62 -13.69 1.21 -1.44
CA GLU A 62 -14.53 2.19 -0.77
C GLU A 62 -15.45 1.57 0.31
N TYR A 63 -14.89 0.62 1.06
CA TYR A 63 -15.63 -0.13 2.07
C TYR A 63 -16.13 0.76 3.19
N GLY A 64 -17.44 0.81 3.39
CA GLY A 64 -18.08 1.66 4.38
C GLY A 64 -18.02 1.08 5.80
N VAL A 65 -17.48 1.86 6.76
CA VAL A 65 -17.52 1.57 8.20
C VAL A 65 -18.26 2.67 8.93
N GLN A 66 -18.97 2.31 9.99
CA GLN A 66 -19.73 3.27 10.80
C GLN A 66 -18.84 3.77 11.96
N VAL A 67 -18.67 5.08 12.05
CA VAL A 67 -17.91 5.70 13.13
C VAL A 67 -18.64 6.94 13.63
N GLY A 68 -19.06 6.93 14.90
CA GLY A 68 -19.69 8.10 15.51
C GLY A 68 -20.92 8.62 14.77
N GLY A 69 -21.77 7.74 14.24
CA GLY A 69 -22.96 8.11 13.49
C GLY A 69 -22.74 8.57 12.06
N SER A 70 -21.51 8.48 11.55
CA SER A 70 -21.17 8.78 10.15
C SER A 70 -20.51 7.58 9.46
N THR A 71 -20.78 7.41 8.16
CA THR A 71 -20.10 6.42 7.34
C THR A 71 -18.76 6.96 6.88
N LYS A 72 -17.68 6.24 7.17
CA LYS A 72 -16.34 6.47 6.64
C LYS A 72 -16.01 5.40 5.62
N ARG A 73 -15.15 5.69 4.65
CA ARG A 73 -14.81 4.76 3.58
C ARG A 73 -13.32 4.44 3.60
N ILE A 74 -13.02 3.15 3.62
CA ILE A 74 -11.67 2.61 3.46
C ILE A 74 -11.44 2.44 1.96
N ASP A 75 -10.33 2.95 1.44
CA ASP A 75 -10.06 2.93 -0.01
C ASP A 75 -10.06 1.51 -0.57
N LEU A 76 -9.29 0.59 0.04
CA LEU A 76 -9.25 -0.82 -0.32
C LEU A 76 -9.25 -1.69 0.93
N LEU A 77 -10.05 -2.73 0.93
CA LEU A 77 -10.10 -3.73 2.00
C LEU A 77 -9.66 -5.09 1.44
N PHE A 78 -8.70 -5.70 2.12
CA PHE A 78 -8.20 -7.05 1.84
C PHE A 78 -8.31 -7.95 3.06
N TYR A 79 -8.14 -9.25 2.82
CA TYR A 79 -7.84 -10.25 3.83
C TYR A 79 -6.46 -10.86 3.57
N HIS A 80 -5.65 -11.01 4.60
CA HIS A 80 -4.33 -11.60 4.49
C HIS A 80 -4.33 -13.03 5.08
N ARG A 81 -4.15 -14.02 4.22
CA ARG A 81 -4.25 -15.44 4.61
C ARG A 81 -3.26 -15.89 5.67
N ALA A 82 -1.98 -15.51 5.51
CA ALA A 82 -0.94 -15.94 6.44
C ALA A 82 -1.08 -15.25 7.81
N LEU A 83 -1.52 -14.00 7.86
CA LEU A 83 -1.75 -13.25 9.10
C LEU A 83 -3.15 -13.47 9.69
N GLN A 84 -4.05 -14.04 8.92
CA GLN A 84 -5.46 -14.29 9.29
C GLN A 84 -6.16 -13.03 9.82
N CYS A 85 -6.02 -11.93 9.10
CA CYS A 85 -6.58 -10.64 9.48
C CYS A 85 -7.08 -9.83 8.29
N LEU A 86 -7.97 -8.88 8.58
CA LEU A 86 -8.36 -7.83 7.63
C LEU A 86 -7.21 -6.84 7.44
N VAL A 87 -7.09 -6.32 6.23
CA VAL A 87 -6.07 -5.32 5.86
C VAL A 87 -6.75 -4.13 5.22
N ALA A 88 -6.72 -2.99 5.91
CA ALA A 88 -7.16 -1.72 5.35
C ALA A 88 -5.99 -1.04 4.63
N VAL A 89 -6.18 -0.67 3.38
CA VAL A 89 -5.19 0.09 2.59
C VAL A 89 -5.76 1.47 2.32
N GLU A 90 -5.03 2.49 2.71
CA GLU A 90 -5.32 3.90 2.43
C GLU A 90 -4.33 4.42 1.39
N LEU A 91 -4.85 4.99 0.32
CA LEU A 91 -4.07 5.46 -0.83
C LEU A 91 -3.87 6.97 -0.73
N LYS A 92 -2.63 7.42 -0.86
CA LYS A 92 -2.28 8.85 -0.85
C LYS A 92 -1.50 9.23 -2.10
N ALA A 93 -1.85 10.34 -2.72
CA ALA A 93 -1.11 10.91 -3.85
C ALA A 93 -0.10 11.98 -3.42
N VAL A 94 0.02 12.20 -2.11
CA VAL A 94 0.96 13.12 -1.48
C VAL A 94 1.86 12.38 -0.51
N ASP A 95 2.98 12.99 -0.16
CA ASP A 95 3.92 12.42 0.80
C ASP A 95 3.26 12.20 2.16
N PHE A 96 3.84 11.27 2.92
CA PHE A 96 3.31 10.88 4.23
C PHE A 96 3.10 12.09 5.15
N GLN A 97 1.94 12.10 5.82
CA GLN A 97 1.58 13.08 6.84
C GLN A 97 1.10 12.35 8.10
N PRO A 98 1.43 12.84 9.32
CA PRO A 98 1.06 12.20 10.59
C PRO A 98 -0.44 11.96 10.75
N GLU A 99 -1.27 12.82 10.19
CA GLU A 99 -2.74 12.74 10.24
C GLU A 99 -3.30 11.46 9.61
N PHE A 100 -2.57 10.86 8.69
CA PHE A 100 -3.00 9.61 8.03
C PHE A 100 -3.07 8.44 9.01
N VAL A 101 -2.20 8.43 10.03
CA VAL A 101 -2.19 7.39 11.06
C VAL A 101 -3.45 7.47 11.93
N GLY A 102 -3.87 8.68 12.34
CA GLY A 102 -5.08 8.84 13.12
C GLY A 102 -6.36 8.39 12.38
N LYS A 103 -6.42 8.63 11.07
CA LYS A 103 -7.50 8.13 10.21
C LYS A 103 -7.46 6.60 10.13
N MET A 104 -6.27 6.00 9.96
CA MET A 104 -6.11 4.56 9.94
C MET A 104 -6.48 3.91 11.27
N ASP A 105 -6.05 4.47 12.40
CA ASP A 105 -6.41 3.97 13.73
C ASP A 105 -7.93 3.85 13.90
N MET A 106 -8.67 4.85 13.44
CA MET A 106 -10.14 4.85 13.47
C MET A 106 -10.73 3.75 12.59
N TYR A 107 -10.16 3.50 11.41
CA TYR A 107 -10.62 2.44 10.53
C TYR A 107 -10.39 1.05 11.13
N LEU A 108 -9.21 0.82 11.70
CA LEU A 108 -8.87 -0.47 12.30
C LEU A 108 -9.74 -0.76 13.51
N GLU A 109 -10.01 0.24 14.34
CA GLU A 109 -10.94 0.10 15.45
C GLU A 109 -12.36 -0.26 15.00
N ALA A 110 -12.85 0.38 13.93
CA ALA A 110 -14.18 0.07 13.38
C ALA A 110 -14.22 -1.35 12.76
N LEU A 111 -13.17 -1.76 12.07
CA LEU A 111 -13.07 -3.12 11.53
C LEU A 111 -13.04 -4.17 12.64
N ASP A 112 -12.28 -3.94 13.69
CA ASP A 112 -12.14 -4.90 14.79
C ASP A 112 -13.40 -5.04 15.63
N ARG A 113 -14.19 -3.97 15.77
CA ARG A 113 -15.45 -4.01 16.50
C ARG A 113 -16.62 -4.60 15.72
N ASP A 114 -16.74 -4.22 14.44
CA ASP A 114 -17.99 -4.39 13.71
C ASP A 114 -17.89 -5.35 12.54
N VAL A 115 -16.69 -5.66 12.04
CA VAL A 115 -16.49 -6.44 10.81
C VAL A 115 -15.71 -7.72 11.05
N LYS A 116 -14.62 -7.64 11.81
CA LYS A 116 -13.73 -8.77 12.13
C LYS A 116 -14.52 -9.89 12.83
N ARG A 117 -14.24 -11.13 12.45
CA ARG A 117 -14.79 -12.30 13.13
C ARG A 117 -13.96 -12.65 14.37
N ASP A 118 -14.55 -13.39 15.31
CA ASP A 118 -13.91 -13.75 16.58
C ASP A 118 -12.65 -14.59 16.41
N ASN A 119 -12.58 -15.39 15.36
CA ASN A 119 -11.44 -16.23 15.03
C ASN A 119 -10.36 -15.56 14.19
N GLU A 120 -10.54 -14.28 13.86
CA GLU A 120 -9.56 -13.49 13.10
C GLU A 120 -8.68 -12.67 14.04
N ASN A 121 -7.45 -12.46 13.64
CA ASN A 121 -6.49 -11.63 14.37
C ASN A 121 -6.84 -10.13 14.18
N PRO A 122 -6.29 -9.24 15.00
CA PRO A 122 -6.52 -7.80 14.86
C PRO A 122 -6.21 -7.30 13.46
N SER A 123 -7.05 -6.41 12.96
CA SER A 123 -6.90 -5.80 11.63
C SER A 123 -5.61 -4.99 11.54
N ILE A 124 -5.00 -4.96 10.37
CA ILE A 124 -3.80 -4.17 10.11
C ILE A 124 -4.06 -3.10 9.07
N GLY A 125 -3.29 -2.02 9.14
CA GLY A 125 -3.39 -0.89 8.21
C GLY A 125 -2.13 -0.73 7.36
N ILE A 126 -2.32 -0.37 6.10
CA ILE A 126 -1.24 0.00 5.18
C ILE A 126 -1.57 1.39 4.62
N ILE A 127 -0.71 2.36 4.89
CA ILE A 127 -0.76 3.69 4.28
C ILE A 127 0.22 3.67 3.11
N LEU A 128 -0.31 3.77 1.90
CA LEU A 128 0.47 3.74 0.67
C LEU A 128 0.60 5.16 0.10
N CYS A 129 1.80 5.71 0.10
CA CYS A 129 2.12 7.08 -0.30
C CYS A 129 3.34 7.13 -1.24
N PRO A 130 3.54 8.24 -2.00
CA PRO A 130 4.67 8.38 -2.92
C PRO A 130 6.02 8.38 -2.21
N SER A 131 6.10 9.04 -1.06
CA SER A 131 7.33 9.20 -0.27
C SER A 131 6.99 9.37 1.20
N ALA A 132 7.92 8.97 2.07
CA ALA A 132 7.78 9.12 3.51
C ALA A 132 9.12 9.44 4.15
N ASP A 133 9.21 10.58 4.86
CA ASP A 133 10.36 10.87 5.70
C ASP A 133 10.43 9.85 6.84
N ARG A 134 11.54 9.12 6.90
CA ARG A 134 11.72 8.01 7.84
C ARG A 134 11.57 8.45 9.29
N SER A 135 12.17 9.59 9.64
CA SER A 135 12.12 10.09 11.00
C SER A 135 10.70 10.50 11.39
N MET A 136 10.00 11.20 10.49
CA MET A 136 8.59 11.58 10.71
C MET A 136 7.69 10.36 10.92
N VAL A 137 7.85 9.33 10.10
CA VAL A 137 7.10 8.08 10.25
C VAL A 137 7.42 7.40 11.56
N GLU A 138 8.70 7.27 11.91
CA GLU A 138 9.14 6.65 13.17
C GLU A 138 8.56 7.38 14.39
N TYR A 139 8.67 8.71 14.44
CA TYR A 139 8.07 9.50 15.51
C TYR A 139 6.56 9.33 15.60
N THR A 140 5.88 9.33 14.46
CA THR A 140 4.41 9.19 14.42
C THR A 140 3.97 7.80 14.86
N LEU A 141 4.59 6.74 14.33
CA LEU A 141 4.22 5.35 14.63
C LEU A 141 4.65 4.91 16.03
N SER A 142 5.65 5.54 16.64
CA SER A 142 6.15 5.14 17.96
C SER A 142 5.09 5.16 19.07
N ARG A 143 4.06 5.98 18.92
CA ARG A 143 2.93 6.08 19.84
C ARG A 143 1.61 5.55 19.28
N SER A 144 1.62 5.02 18.05
CA SER A 144 0.42 4.41 17.48
C SER A 144 0.07 3.14 18.24
N LEU A 145 -1.19 3.02 18.62
CA LEU A 145 -1.75 1.84 19.28
C LEU A 145 -2.25 0.79 18.29
N SER A 146 -2.19 1.08 17.01
CA SER A 146 -2.70 0.21 15.94
C SER A 146 -1.58 -0.43 15.15
N PRO A 147 -1.76 -1.68 14.66
CA PRO A 147 -0.81 -2.35 13.81
C PRO A 147 -0.86 -1.74 12.41
N THR A 148 -0.06 -0.70 12.18
CA THR A 148 -0.02 0.08 10.94
C THR A 148 1.36 0.05 10.31
N MET A 149 1.39 -0.04 8.99
CA MET A 149 2.57 0.08 8.15
C MET A 149 2.44 1.29 7.21
N VAL A 150 3.54 2.01 7.05
CA VAL A 150 3.69 3.01 5.99
C VAL A 150 4.56 2.41 4.89
N ALA A 151 4.00 2.31 3.69
CA ALA A 151 4.65 1.79 2.50
C ALA A 151 4.74 2.87 1.42
N GLU A 152 5.80 2.85 0.65
CA GLU A 152 6.00 3.76 -0.49
C GLU A 152 5.68 3.05 -1.79
N TYR A 153 4.96 3.73 -2.69
CA TYR A 153 4.87 3.26 -4.06
C TYR A 153 5.89 3.99 -4.95
N GLN A 154 6.51 3.26 -5.83
CA GLN A 154 7.56 3.76 -6.71
C GLN A 154 7.26 3.39 -8.15
N ARG A 155 7.73 4.24 -9.07
CA ARG A 155 7.85 3.89 -10.48
C ARG A 155 9.29 3.45 -10.72
N LYS A 156 9.47 2.33 -11.42
CA LYS A 156 10.76 1.99 -12.00
C LYS A 156 10.97 2.91 -13.20
N LEU A 157 11.35 4.14 -12.96
CA LEU A 157 11.83 5.00 -14.04
C LEU A 157 13.14 4.39 -14.55
N ILE A 158 13.07 3.69 -15.68
CA ILE A 158 14.28 3.47 -16.48
C ILE A 158 14.66 4.86 -16.97
N PRO A 159 15.81 5.43 -16.56
CA PRO A 159 16.22 6.73 -17.05
C PRO A 159 16.21 6.72 -18.57
N LEU A 160 15.70 7.76 -19.20
CA LEU A 160 15.61 7.89 -20.66
C LEU A 160 16.97 7.61 -21.31
N GLU A 161 18.05 8.00 -20.67
CA GLU A 161 19.44 7.76 -21.04
C GLU A 161 19.77 6.26 -21.13
N VAL A 162 19.32 5.45 -20.15
CA VAL A 162 19.56 4.00 -20.15
C VAL A 162 18.75 3.33 -21.25
N MET A 163 17.52 3.81 -21.49
CA MET A 163 16.65 3.28 -22.54
C MET A 163 17.20 3.61 -23.94
N LYS A 164 17.70 4.84 -24.12
CA LYS A 164 18.40 5.24 -25.38
C LYS A 164 19.61 4.39 -25.62
N LYS A 165 20.48 4.21 -24.62
CA LYS A 165 21.69 3.40 -24.73
C LYS A 165 21.39 1.96 -25.08
N SER A 166 20.38 1.34 -24.45
CA SER A 166 19.96 -0.04 -24.76
C SER A 166 19.41 -0.17 -26.18
N LEU A 167 18.67 0.83 -26.67
CA LEU A 167 18.20 0.87 -28.05
C LEU A 167 19.33 1.03 -29.04
N GLU A 168 20.31 1.88 -28.78
CA GLU A 168 21.50 2.09 -29.61
C GLU A 168 22.34 0.78 -29.70
N GLU A 169 22.57 0.12 -28.58
CA GLU A 169 23.26 -1.18 -28.52
C GLU A 169 22.51 -2.25 -29.30
N TYR A 170 21.19 -2.31 -29.18
CA TYR A 170 20.38 -3.26 -29.94
C TYR A 170 20.38 -2.97 -31.44
N CYS A 171 20.29 -1.71 -31.85
CA CYS A 171 20.39 -1.30 -33.25
C CYS A 171 21.78 -1.65 -33.84
N SER A 172 22.86 -1.42 -33.10
CA SER A 172 24.23 -1.78 -33.51
C SER A 172 24.38 -3.29 -33.73
N PHE A 173 23.84 -4.09 -32.79
CA PHE A 173 23.84 -5.55 -32.89
C PHE A 173 23.10 -6.05 -34.13
N LEU A 174 21.99 -5.44 -34.49
CA LEU A 174 21.24 -5.81 -35.71
C LEU A 174 21.96 -5.42 -37.01
N GLN A 175 22.82 -4.40 -36.99
CA GLN A 175 23.61 -4.00 -38.13
C GLN A 175 24.83 -4.91 -38.35
N GLU A 176 25.45 -5.42 -37.28
CA GLU A 176 26.57 -6.33 -37.34
C GLU A 176 26.15 -7.77 -37.71
N SER A 177 24.85 -8.08 -37.60
CA SER A 177 24.29 -9.42 -37.88
C SER A 177 23.83 -9.58 -39.36
N LYS A 178 24.10 -8.62 -40.24
CA LYS A 178 23.86 -8.67 -41.67
C LYS A 178 25.16 -8.83 -42.44
#